data_02e00f938439b992dac3492aad9436e1
#
_entry.id   02e00f938439b992dac3492aad9436e1
#
_cell.length_a   1.000
_cell.length_b   1.000
_cell.length_c   1.000
_cell.angle_alpha   90.00
_cell.angle_beta   90.00
_cell.angle_gamma   90.00
#
_symmetry.space_group_name_H-M   'P 1'
#
loop_
_entity.id
_entity.type
_entity.pdbx_description
1 polymer ?
#
loop_
_entity_poly.entity_id
_entity_poly.type
_entity_poly.pdbx_seq_one_letter_code
_entity_poly.pdbx_strand_id
1 'polypeptide(L)'
;MKKRALIRCLYFSKGGEKLFERLCKSGEAFLFQVLQKGESADDFVKGAFELHIPLLFICSAGIAVRFIAPFVNDKLSDPPVIVMDEAGRYVIPILSGHYGGGYDIAGEIANSLSSELVRTSASDINNTFAIDVFAKQNGYYIEKEDHDRIKEINSLALSGEKVDRLKLPDGDIKARNLILHKKTLCLGMGCKKGKSFTEFKAFLNRFFDDEELEKELYAIGTIDVKAEEIGLLALAVYYGAFLFTFTKEELSEVEDEGLSSSPFVKETVGVDNVCERAAILLSGGSELTLS
;
A
#
# COMPACT_ATOMS: atom_id res chain seq x y z
N MET A 1 -16.20 1.86 -3.76
CA MET A 1 -15.01 1.31 -3.09
C MET A 1 -13.91 2.39 -3.09
N LYS A 2 -13.55 2.97 -1.92
CA LYS A 2 -12.50 4.00 -1.84
C LYS A 2 -11.18 3.33 -1.40
N LYS A 3 -10.15 3.44 -2.21
CA LYS A 3 -8.79 2.99 -1.87
C LYS A 3 -8.07 4.16 -1.21
N ARG A 4 -7.67 4.04 0.07
CA ARG A 4 -6.85 5.04 0.76
C ARG A 4 -5.46 4.45 1.02
N ALA A 5 -4.41 5.24 0.77
CA ALA A 5 -3.05 4.86 1.11
C ALA A 5 -2.61 5.58 2.38
N LEU A 6 -1.95 4.85 3.30
CA LEU A 6 -1.32 5.44 4.48
C LEU A 6 0.01 6.08 4.07
N ILE A 7 0.24 7.33 4.48
CA ILE A 7 1.49 8.06 4.26
C ILE A 7 1.96 8.67 5.58
N ARG A 8 3.24 8.50 5.92
CA ARG A 8 3.90 9.22 7.00
C ARG A 8 4.40 10.56 6.50
N CYS A 9 3.96 11.66 7.11
CA CYS A 9 4.32 13.02 6.70
C CYS A 9 5.16 13.72 7.76
N LEU A 10 6.26 14.36 7.31
CA LEU A 10 7.13 15.18 8.14
C LEU A 10 7.24 16.60 7.56
N TYR A 11 7.08 17.58 8.43
CA TYR A 11 7.39 18.98 8.16
C TYR A 11 8.05 19.60 9.40
N PHE A 12 8.87 20.63 9.20
CA PHE A 12 9.70 21.21 10.27
C PHE A 12 9.46 22.71 10.45
N SER A 13 8.60 23.30 9.63
CA SER A 13 8.31 24.73 9.65
C SER A 13 6.81 25.01 9.64
N LYS A 14 6.44 26.24 10.01
CA LYS A 14 5.05 26.73 9.88
C LYS A 14 4.58 26.80 8.41
N GLY A 15 5.50 26.94 7.46
CA GLY A 15 5.20 26.90 6.03
C GLY A 15 4.78 25.48 5.62
N GLY A 16 5.55 24.49 6.01
CA GLY A 16 5.24 23.09 5.78
C GLY A 16 3.95 22.63 6.45
N GLU A 17 3.69 23.06 7.69
CA GLU A 17 2.44 22.80 8.40
C GLU A 17 1.20 23.32 7.62
N LYS A 18 1.24 24.58 7.17
CA LYS A 18 0.15 25.16 6.38
C LYS A 18 -0.06 24.44 5.04
N LEU A 19 1.01 24.02 4.40
CA LEU A 19 0.92 23.27 3.15
C LEU A 19 0.32 21.88 3.39
N PHE A 20 0.71 21.21 4.47
CA PHE A 20 0.12 19.96 4.90
C PHE A 20 -1.38 20.08 5.17
N GLU A 21 -1.82 21.13 5.90
CA GLU A 21 -3.25 21.40 6.11
C GLU A 21 -4.01 21.61 4.80
N ARG A 22 -3.41 22.27 3.81
CA ARG A 22 -4.00 22.42 2.47
C ARG A 22 -4.14 21.07 1.79
N LEU A 23 -3.11 20.21 1.85
CA LEU A 23 -3.14 18.88 1.28
C LEU A 23 -4.25 18.01 1.92
N CYS A 24 -4.42 18.04 3.23
CA CYS A 24 -5.50 17.32 3.92
C CYS A 24 -6.90 17.77 3.48
N LYS A 25 -7.06 19.05 3.12
CA LYS A 25 -8.35 19.61 2.67
C LYS A 25 -8.65 19.34 1.19
N SER A 26 -7.63 19.07 0.37
CA SER A 26 -7.76 18.97 -1.09
C SER A 26 -8.08 17.58 -1.61
N GLY A 27 -7.96 16.51 -0.78
CA GLY A 27 -8.19 15.15 -1.25
C GLY A 27 -8.47 14.15 -0.13
N GLU A 28 -9.29 13.14 -0.46
CA GLU A 28 -9.60 12.01 0.42
C GLU A 28 -8.77 10.74 0.09
N ALA A 29 -7.82 10.83 -0.84
CA ALA A 29 -7.07 9.67 -1.32
C ALA A 29 -6.07 9.10 -0.31
N PHE A 30 -5.65 9.93 0.65
CA PHE A 30 -4.61 9.56 1.61
C PHE A 30 -5.09 9.67 3.06
N LEU A 31 -4.57 8.76 3.89
CA LEU A 31 -4.54 8.91 5.34
C LEU A 31 -3.12 9.30 5.76
N PHE A 32 -2.98 10.41 6.44
CA PHE A 32 -1.67 10.88 6.90
C PHE A 32 -1.45 10.57 8.38
N GLN A 33 -0.32 9.93 8.68
CA GLN A 33 0.26 9.88 10.01
C GLN A 33 1.35 10.95 10.09
N VAL A 34 1.23 11.88 11.02
CA VAL A 34 2.19 12.98 11.20
C VAL A 34 3.01 12.75 12.45
N LEU A 35 4.30 13.10 12.40
CA LEU A 35 5.19 13.08 13.56
C LEU A 35 4.59 13.90 14.71
N GLN A 36 4.40 13.28 15.87
CA GLN A 36 3.84 13.93 17.03
C GLN A 36 4.92 14.68 17.83
N LYS A 37 4.50 15.72 18.57
CA LYS A 37 5.42 16.49 19.40
C LYS A 37 6.05 15.58 20.47
N GLY A 38 7.37 15.49 20.47
CA GLY A 38 8.15 14.67 21.39
C GLY A 38 8.52 13.27 20.86
N GLU A 39 8.00 12.89 19.70
CA GLU A 39 8.50 11.71 18.99
C GLU A 39 9.84 11.98 18.30
N SER A 40 10.67 10.94 18.21
CA SER A 40 11.91 10.98 17.44
C SER A 40 11.61 10.92 15.93
N ALA A 41 12.09 11.90 15.16
CA ALA A 41 11.95 11.88 13.72
C ALA A 41 12.71 10.69 13.08
N ASP A 42 13.86 10.31 13.66
CA ASP A 42 14.63 9.16 13.19
C ASP A 42 13.85 7.86 13.40
N ASP A 43 13.23 7.65 14.58
CA ASP A 43 12.42 6.47 14.85
C ASP A 43 11.15 6.44 13.99
N PHE A 44 10.55 7.60 13.73
CA PHE A 44 9.40 7.74 12.86
C PHE A 44 9.72 7.35 11.42
N VAL A 45 10.87 7.79 10.90
CA VAL A 45 11.36 7.42 9.56
C VAL A 45 11.77 5.95 9.53
N LYS A 46 12.54 5.48 10.52
CA LYS A 46 12.93 4.06 10.65
C LYS A 46 11.71 3.14 10.58
N GLY A 47 10.68 3.42 11.39
CA GLY A 47 9.45 2.63 11.37
C GLY A 47 8.69 2.69 10.04
N ALA A 48 8.85 3.74 9.22
CA ALA A 48 8.30 3.78 7.88
C ALA A 48 9.03 2.80 6.93
N PHE A 49 10.37 2.71 7.05
CA PHE A 49 11.15 1.74 6.29
C PHE A 49 10.85 0.31 6.70
N GLU A 50 10.76 0.02 8.01
CA GLU A 50 10.42 -1.31 8.53
C GLU A 50 9.02 -1.80 8.11
N LEU A 51 8.07 -0.89 7.94
CA LEU A 51 6.68 -1.20 7.58
C LEU A 51 6.36 -0.90 6.10
N HIS A 52 7.36 -0.53 5.30
CA HIS A 52 7.21 -0.12 3.90
C HIS A 52 6.19 1.01 3.66
N ILE A 53 5.93 1.86 4.69
CA ILE A 53 4.97 2.95 4.61
C ILE A 53 5.59 4.13 3.81
N PRO A 54 4.91 4.66 2.78
CA PRO A 54 5.36 5.84 2.06
C PRO A 54 5.63 7.04 2.97
N LEU A 55 6.69 7.79 2.65
CA LEU A 55 7.09 9.01 3.35
C LEU A 55 6.89 10.25 2.47
N LEU A 56 6.26 11.27 3.04
CA LEU A 56 6.19 12.62 2.47
C LEU A 56 6.95 13.59 3.36
N PHE A 57 8.01 14.19 2.83
CA PHE A 57 8.74 15.27 3.47
C PHE A 57 8.33 16.62 2.86
N ILE A 58 7.78 17.51 3.67
CA ILE A 58 7.54 18.91 3.26
C ILE A 58 8.69 19.76 3.80
N CYS A 59 9.81 19.75 3.07
CA CYS A 59 11.04 20.45 3.42
C CYS A 59 12.02 20.45 2.24
N SER A 60 13.27 20.92 2.46
CA SER A 60 14.31 20.78 1.45
C SER A 60 14.72 19.32 1.25
N ALA A 61 15.04 18.93 0.00
CA ALA A 61 15.47 17.58 -0.34
C ALA A 61 16.70 17.12 0.48
N GLY A 62 17.64 18.03 0.78
CA GLY A 62 18.80 17.72 1.59
C GLY A 62 18.47 17.31 3.03
N ILE A 63 17.39 17.83 3.62
CA ILE A 63 16.89 17.39 4.93
C ILE A 63 16.34 15.97 4.81
N ALA A 64 15.45 15.72 3.85
CA ALA A 64 14.88 14.40 3.62
C ALA A 64 15.97 13.33 3.42
N VAL A 65 16.96 13.60 2.57
CA VAL A 65 18.08 12.69 2.30
C VAL A 65 18.85 12.33 3.59
N ARG A 66 19.11 13.29 4.48
CA ARG A 66 19.81 13.01 5.75
C ARG A 66 19.01 12.09 6.66
N PHE A 67 17.68 12.25 6.71
CA PHE A 67 16.83 11.37 7.51
C PHE A 67 16.74 9.95 6.96
N ILE A 68 16.67 9.79 5.64
CA ILE A 68 16.50 8.45 5.05
C ILE A 68 17.81 7.70 4.85
N ALA A 69 18.95 8.40 4.70
CA ALA A 69 20.24 7.79 4.35
C ALA A 69 20.65 6.59 5.23
N PRO A 70 20.41 6.57 6.55
CA PRO A 70 20.75 5.42 7.39
C PRO A 70 19.92 4.15 7.11
N PHE A 71 18.79 4.28 6.44
CA PHE A 71 17.80 3.21 6.27
C PHE A 71 17.67 2.73 4.82
N VAL A 72 18.23 3.48 3.86
CA VAL A 72 18.19 3.10 2.43
C VAL A 72 18.99 1.83 2.20
N ASN A 73 18.35 0.82 1.62
CA ASN A 73 18.92 -0.50 1.41
C ASN A 73 18.77 -0.98 -0.04
N ASP A 74 17.53 -1.22 -0.49
CA ASP A 74 17.26 -1.78 -1.82
C ASP A 74 16.02 -1.15 -2.46
N LYS A 75 16.09 -0.89 -3.76
CA LYS A 75 15.02 -0.24 -4.53
C LYS A 75 13.70 -1.01 -4.58
N LEU A 76 13.73 -2.31 -4.26
CA LEU A 76 12.55 -3.18 -4.30
C LEU A 76 11.89 -3.33 -2.92
N SER A 77 12.65 -3.08 -1.84
CA SER A 77 12.16 -3.15 -0.46
C SER A 77 11.93 -1.78 0.16
N ASP A 78 12.69 -0.76 -0.24
CA ASP A 78 12.55 0.57 0.36
C ASP A 78 11.19 1.21 0.07
N PRO A 79 10.57 1.90 1.05
CA PRO A 79 9.32 2.60 0.83
C PRO A 79 9.47 3.77 -0.14
N PRO A 80 8.38 4.21 -0.79
CA PRO A 80 8.37 5.47 -1.52
C PRO A 80 8.74 6.63 -0.62
N VAL A 81 9.67 7.47 -1.07
CA VAL A 81 9.98 8.74 -0.41
C VAL A 81 9.76 9.88 -1.38
N ILE A 82 8.91 10.81 -0.97
CA ILE A 82 8.49 11.96 -1.75
C ILE A 82 8.88 13.22 -0.99
N VAL A 83 9.45 14.18 -1.70
CA VAL A 83 9.78 15.51 -1.16
C VAL A 83 8.90 16.54 -1.82
N MET A 84 8.44 17.50 -1.04
CA MET A 84 7.68 18.64 -1.50
C MET A 84 8.28 19.93 -0.94
N ASP A 85 8.46 20.94 -1.77
CA ASP A 85 8.92 22.26 -1.29
C ASP A 85 7.80 22.96 -0.50
N GLU A 86 8.16 23.77 0.48
CA GLU A 86 7.21 24.43 1.38
C GLU A 86 6.24 25.42 0.67
N ALA A 87 6.58 25.85 -0.54
CA ALA A 87 5.67 26.65 -1.35
C ALA A 87 4.65 25.80 -2.11
N GLY A 88 4.82 24.46 -2.11
CA GLY A 88 3.94 23.51 -2.79
C GLY A 88 4.03 23.59 -4.31
N ARG A 89 5.20 23.97 -4.86
CA ARG A 89 5.38 24.09 -6.31
C ARG A 89 5.77 22.76 -6.94
N TYR A 90 6.63 22.00 -6.26
CA TYR A 90 7.23 20.77 -6.78
C TYR A 90 6.96 19.59 -5.88
N VAL A 91 6.59 18.46 -6.48
CA VAL A 91 6.49 17.15 -5.83
C VAL A 91 7.48 16.21 -6.49
N ILE A 92 8.45 15.71 -5.70
CA ILE A 92 9.64 15.03 -6.20
C ILE A 92 9.75 13.65 -5.56
N PRO A 93 9.45 12.55 -6.24
CA PRO A 93 9.80 11.21 -5.77
C PRO A 93 11.32 11.05 -5.80
N ILE A 94 11.94 10.80 -4.64
CA ILE A 94 13.40 10.66 -4.52
C ILE A 94 13.86 9.22 -4.27
N LEU A 95 12.94 8.33 -3.83
CA LEU A 95 13.20 6.91 -3.61
C LEU A 95 11.98 6.08 -4.00
N SER A 96 12.23 4.88 -4.53
CA SER A 96 11.20 3.89 -4.88
C SER A 96 10.02 4.45 -5.71
N GLY A 97 10.36 5.33 -6.66
CA GLY A 97 9.40 6.02 -7.51
C GLY A 97 8.53 5.05 -8.33
N HIS A 98 9.15 4.04 -8.94
CA HIS A 98 8.46 3.07 -9.79
C HIS A 98 7.87 1.92 -8.97
N TYR A 99 8.73 1.01 -8.50
CA TYR A 99 8.30 -0.21 -7.82
C TYR A 99 7.51 0.07 -6.54
N GLY A 100 7.93 1.06 -5.77
CA GLY A 100 7.20 1.48 -4.56
C GLY A 100 5.84 2.14 -4.84
N GLY A 101 5.59 2.60 -6.07
CA GLY A 101 4.40 3.40 -6.41
C GLY A 101 4.55 4.89 -6.05
N GLY A 102 5.78 5.35 -5.82
CA GLY A 102 6.06 6.73 -5.43
C GLY A 102 5.60 7.76 -6.46
N TYR A 103 5.65 7.44 -7.76
CA TYR A 103 5.16 8.33 -8.81
C TYR A 103 3.63 8.45 -8.84
N ASP A 104 2.90 7.37 -8.54
CA ASP A 104 1.44 7.41 -8.46
C ASP A 104 1.00 8.29 -7.29
N ILE A 105 1.60 8.06 -6.11
CA ILE A 105 1.34 8.86 -4.91
C ILE A 105 1.71 10.33 -5.14
N ALA A 106 2.89 10.59 -5.68
CA ALA A 106 3.36 11.95 -5.97
C ALA A 106 2.48 12.66 -7.01
N GLY A 107 1.99 11.92 -8.01
CA GLY A 107 1.05 12.43 -9.01
C GLY A 107 -0.28 12.84 -8.41
N GLU A 108 -0.85 12.02 -7.53
CA GLU A 108 -2.09 12.36 -6.82
C GLU A 108 -1.91 13.57 -5.90
N ILE A 109 -0.78 13.65 -5.16
CA ILE A 109 -0.46 14.83 -4.34
C ILE A 109 -0.30 16.08 -5.20
N ALA A 110 0.43 15.99 -6.31
CA ALA A 110 0.65 17.10 -7.24
C ALA A 110 -0.68 17.60 -7.83
N ASN A 111 -1.54 16.68 -8.28
CA ASN A 111 -2.87 17.02 -8.80
C ASN A 111 -3.73 17.71 -7.75
N SER A 112 -3.73 17.21 -6.50
CA SER A 112 -4.53 17.77 -5.40
C SER A 112 -4.18 19.22 -5.07
N LEU A 113 -2.93 19.62 -5.27
CA LEU A 113 -2.42 20.96 -4.93
C LEU A 113 -2.11 21.83 -6.14
N SER A 114 -2.30 21.31 -7.36
CA SER A 114 -1.87 21.94 -8.62
C SER A 114 -0.35 22.21 -8.64
N SER A 115 0.42 21.27 -8.13
CA SER A 115 1.88 21.29 -8.07
C SER A 115 2.48 20.61 -9.32
N GLU A 116 3.74 20.89 -9.61
CA GLU A 116 4.48 20.21 -10.67
C GLU A 116 5.09 18.90 -10.15
N LEU A 117 4.76 17.78 -10.81
CA LEU A 117 5.40 16.49 -10.57
C LEU A 117 6.74 16.43 -11.30
N VAL A 118 7.84 16.33 -10.55
CA VAL A 118 9.18 16.20 -11.13
C VAL A 118 9.51 14.73 -11.40
N ARG A 119 9.59 14.35 -12.67
CA ARG A 119 9.97 13.01 -13.12
C ARG A 119 11.46 12.98 -13.45
N THR A 120 12.21 12.09 -12.80
CA THR A 120 13.68 12.03 -12.94
C THR A 120 14.19 10.72 -13.52
N SER A 121 13.39 9.64 -13.53
CA SER A 121 13.84 8.37 -14.09
C SER A 121 13.59 8.30 -15.60
N ALA A 122 14.48 7.61 -16.32
CA ALA A 122 14.36 7.42 -17.77
C ALA A 122 13.08 6.66 -18.16
N SER A 123 12.67 5.68 -17.36
CA SER A 123 11.44 4.91 -17.57
C SER A 123 10.18 5.77 -17.45
N ASP A 124 10.18 6.74 -16.53
CA ASP A 124 9.02 7.64 -16.33
C ASP A 124 8.92 8.70 -17.42
N ILE A 125 10.07 9.22 -17.85
CA ILE A 125 10.13 10.19 -18.95
C ILE A 125 9.61 9.55 -20.25
N ASN A 126 9.94 8.27 -20.48
CA ASN A 126 9.57 7.53 -21.69
C ASN A 126 8.23 6.78 -21.57
N ASN A 127 7.55 6.84 -20.42
CA ASN A 127 6.32 6.09 -20.11
C ASN A 127 6.45 4.58 -20.41
N THR A 128 7.60 3.99 -20.04
CA THR A 128 7.99 2.64 -20.40
C THR A 128 7.37 1.62 -19.45
N PHE A 129 6.89 0.51 -20.02
CA PHE A 129 6.39 -0.63 -19.24
C PHE A 129 7.46 -1.18 -18.29
N ALA A 130 7.07 -1.46 -17.03
CA ALA A 130 7.89 -2.12 -16.03
C ALA A 130 7.14 -3.32 -15.45
N ILE A 131 7.75 -4.53 -15.53
CA ILE A 131 7.08 -5.79 -15.19
C ILE A 131 6.81 -5.91 -13.69
N ASP A 132 7.68 -5.39 -12.86
CA ASP A 132 7.56 -5.35 -11.40
C ASP A 132 6.42 -4.43 -10.95
N VAL A 133 6.30 -3.25 -11.57
CA VAL A 133 5.17 -2.33 -11.33
C VAL A 133 3.86 -2.97 -11.75
N PHE A 134 3.84 -3.61 -12.93
CA PHE A 134 2.68 -4.34 -13.40
C PHE A 134 2.26 -5.45 -12.42
N ALA A 135 3.21 -6.25 -11.93
CA ALA A 135 2.94 -7.32 -10.96
C ALA A 135 2.27 -6.76 -9.70
N LYS A 136 2.85 -5.73 -9.09
CA LYS A 136 2.33 -5.10 -7.87
C LYS A 136 0.94 -4.50 -8.05
N GLN A 137 0.71 -3.76 -9.14
CA GLN A 137 -0.57 -3.11 -9.42
C GLN A 137 -1.71 -4.11 -9.68
N ASN A 138 -1.38 -5.33 -10.14
CA ASN A 138 -2.35 -6.36 -10.49
C ASN A 138 -2.41 -7.52 -9.48
N GLY A 139 -1.73 -7.41 -8.32
CA GLY A 139 -1.80 -8.41 -7.25
C GLY A 139 -1.05 -9.69 -7.58
N TYR A 140 0.11 -9.56 -8.23
CA TYR A 140 1.03 -10.66 -8.45
C TYR A 140 2.24 -10.57 -7.54
N TYR A 141 2.79 -11.71 -7.19
CA TYR A 141 4.07 -11.88 -6.52
C TYR A 141 5.14 -12.32 -7.52
N ILE A 142 6.37 -11.88 -7.31
CA ILE A 142 7.55 -12.32 -8.06
C ILE A 142 8.56 -12.83 -7.05
N GLU A 143 9.13 -14.03 -7.31
CA GLU A 143 10.13 -14.62 -6.43
C GLU A 143 11.36 -13.72 -6.29
N LYS A 144 11.94 -13.66 -5.06
CA LYS A 144 13.08 -12.78 -4.76
C LYS A 144 14.32 -13.10 -5.59
N GLU A 145 14.47 -14.34 -5.99
CA GLU A 145 15.56 -14.84 -6.83
C GLU A 145 15.51 -14.33 -8.28
N ASP A 146 14.34 -13.84 -8.71
CA ASP A 146 14.10 -13.37 -10.08
C ASP A 146 14.46 -11.90 -10.34
N HIS A 147 15.13 -11.22 -9.40
CA HIS A 147 15.53 -9.82 -9.53
C HIS A 147 16.29 -9.49 -10.81
N ASP A 148 17.20 -10.36 -11.24
CA ASP A 148 17.97 -10.10 -12.45
C ASP A 148 17.11 -10.27 -13.71
N ARG A 149 16.12 -11.16 -13.70
CA ARG A 149 15.12 -11.32 -14.77
C ARG A 149 14.22 -10.08 -14.88
N ILE A 150 13.84 -9.49 -13.74
CA ILE A 150 13.09 -8.22 -13.72
C ILE A 150 13.90 -7.12 -14.41
N LYS A 151 15.18 -6.96 -14.06
CA LYS A 151 16.07 -5.97 -14.67
C LYS A 151 16.23 -6.17 -16.17
N GLU A 152 16.40 -7.41 -16.62
CA GLU A 152 16.49 -7.77 -18.03
C GLU A 152 15.23 -7.36 -18.79
N ILE A 153 14.04 -7.77 -18.30
CA ILE A 153 12.75 -7.45 -18.93
C ILE A 153 12.51 -5.94 -18.99
N ASN A 154 12.78 -5.22 -17.91
CA ASN A 154 12.63 -3.77 -17.87
C ASN A 154 13.62 -3.05 -18.81
N SER A 155 14.85 -3.58 -18.95
CA SER A 155 15.83 -3.05 -19.91
C SER A 155 15.39 -3.23 -21.37
N LEU A 156 14.81 -4.38 -21.69
CA LEU A 156 14.25 -4.65 -23.02
C LEU A 156 13.08 -3.73 -23.34
N ALA A 157 12.19 -3.51 -22.37
CA ALA A 157 11.10 -2.55 -22.52
C ALA A 157 11.61 -1.11 -22.76
N LEU A 158 12.68 -0.70 -22.07
CA LEU A 158 13.35 0.59 -22.28
C LEU A 158 13.96 0.73 -23.67
N SER A 159 14.45 -0.36 -24.28
CA SER A 159 14.96 -0.35 -25.67
C SER A 159 13.85 -0.38 -26.73
N GLY A 160 12.57 -0.37 -26.32
CA GLY A 160 11.40 -0.38 -27.21
C GLY A 160 10.95 -1.77 -27.64
N GLU A 161 11.51 -2.83 -27.04
CA GLU A 161 11.05 -4.20 -27.30
C GLU A 161 9.71 -4.45 -26.59
N LYS A 162 8.81 -5.16 -27.30
CA LYS A 162 7.53 -5.55 -26.73
C LYS A 162 7.73 -6.72 -25.77
N VAL A 163 7.21 -6.59 -24.56
CA VAL A 163 7.16 -7.66 -23.55
C VAL A 163 5.81 -8.35 -23.64
N ASP A 164 5.79 -9.52 -24.28
CA ASP A 164 4.59 -10.35 -24.34
C ASP A 164 4.34 -11.07 -23.00
N ARG A 165 3.07 -11.10 -22.59
CA ARG A 165 2.60 -11.68 -21.34
C ARG A 165 1.57 -12.76 -21.67
N LEU A 166 1.84 -14.00 -21.26
CA LEU A 166 0.95 -15.13 -21.43
C LEU A 166 0.29 -15.46 -20.08
N LYS A 167 -1.04 -15.38 -20.03
CA LYS A 167 -1.80 -15.84 -18.86
C LYS A 167 -1.87 -17.36 -18.85
N LEU A 168 -1.47 -17.97 -17.73
CA LEU A 168 -1.49 -19.42 -17.51
C LEU A 168 -2.86 -19.86 -16.94
N PRO A 169 -3.19 -21.18 -16.99
CA PRO A 169 -4.47 -21.69 -16.51
C PRO A 169 -4.73 -21.49 -15.01
N ASP A 170 -3.69 -21.49 -14.18
CA ASP A 170 -3.72 -21.21 -12.73
C ASP A 170 -3.90 -19.73 -12.39
N GLY A 171 -3.86 -18.86 -13.40
CA GLY A 171 -4.00 -17.42 -13.26
C GLY A 171 -2.67 -16.68 -13.20
N ASP A 172 -1.54 -17.38 -13.13
CA ASP A 172 -0.20 -16.82 -13.21
C ASP A 172 0.05 -16.16 -14.58
N ILE A 173 1.06 -15.31 -14.64
CA ILE A 173 1.48 -14.69 -15.90
C ILE A 173 2.94 -15.05 -16.17
N LYS A 174 3.19 -15.61 -17.36
CA LYS A 174 4.53 -15.82 -17.88
C LYS A 174 4.92 -14.65 -18.79
N ALA A 175 6.02 -13.99 -18.45
CA ALA A 175 6.65 -12.96 -19.26
C ALA A 175 8.09 -13.38 -19.58
N ARG A 176 8.34 -13.86 -20.80
CA ARG A 176 9.61 -14.49 -21.20
C ARG A 176 9.99 -15.66 -20.26
N ASN A 177 11.06 -15.49 -19.48
CA ASN A 177 11.58 -16.46 -18.50
C ASN A 177 11.18 -16.14 -17.04
N LEU A 178 10.30 -15.15 -16.83
CA LEU A 178 9.78 -14.74 -15.53
C LEU A 178 8.35 -15.25 -15.36
N ILE A 179 8.01 -15.71 -14.15
CA ILE A 179 6.64 -16.04 -13.75
C ILE A 179 6.20 -15.06 -12.68
N LEU A 180 5.02 -14.48 -12.87
CA LEU A 180 4.32 -13.66 -11.90
C LEU A 180 3.23 -14.53 -11.28
N HIS A 181 3.34 -14.83 -9.99
CA HIS A 181 2.41 -15.67 -9.25
C HIS A 181 1.21 -14.87 -8.80
N LYS A 182 0.01 -15.35 -9.12
CA LYS A 182 -1.22 -14.65 -8.72
C LYS A 182 -1.46 -14.80 -7.22
N LYS A 183 -1.55 -13.69 -6.51
CA LYS A 183 -1.99 -13.69 -5.11
C LYS A 183 -3.48 -13.98 -5.02
N THR A 184 -3.87 -14.90 -4.13
CA THR A 184 -5.25 -15.41 -4.07
C THR A 184 -5.90 -15.29 -2.69
N LEU A 185 -5.11 -15.21 -1.61
CA LEU A 185 -5.63 -15.15 -0.25
C LEU A 185 -6.34 -13.81 0.03
N CYS A 186 -7.59 -13.90 0.44
CA CYS A 186 -8.40 -12.77 0.88
C CYS A 186 -8.72 -12.90 2.38
N LEU A 187 -8.40 -11.89 3.17
CA LEU A 187 -8.68 -11.87 4.60
C LEU A 187 -9.78 -10.86 4.93
N GLY A 188 -10.83 -11.29 5.59
CA GLY A 188 -11.76 -10.39 6.23
C GLY A 188 -11.34 -10.09 7.67
N MET A 189 -11.17 -8.83 8.01
CA MET A 189 -10.63 -8.43 9.31
C MET A 189 -11.51 -7.41 10.03
N GLY A 190 -11.81 -7.71 11.30
CA GLY A 190 -12.46 -6.82 12.25
C GLY A 190 -11.57 -6.59 13.47
N CYS A 191 -11.65 -5.42 14.08
CA CYS A 191 -10.84 -5.11 15.25
C CYS A 191 -11.48 -4.08 16.17
N LYS A 192 -11.02 -4.02 17.42
CA LYS A 192 -11.25 -2.85 18.28
C LYS A 192 -10.43 -1.67 17.76
N LYS A 193 -10.94 -0.44 17.98
CA LYS A 193 -10.25 0.79 17.56
C LYS A 193 -8.84 0.89 18.16
N GLY A 194 -7.88 1.34 17.36
CA GLY A 194 -6.51 1.64 17.78
C GLY A 194 -5.60 0.40 17.89
N LYS A 195 -5.94 -0.70 17.24
CA LYS A 195 -5.04 -1.87 17.16
C LYS A 195 -3.80 -1.54 16.33
N SER A 196 -2.63 -1.90 16.86
CA SER A 196 -1.34 -1.68 16.21
C SER A 196 -1.07 -2.72 15.11
N PHE A 197 -0.16 -2.39 14.19
CA PHE A 197 0.41 -3.35 13.23
C PHE A 197 0.96 -4.60 13.93
N THR A 198 1.72 -4.42 15.02
CA THR A 198 2.34 -5.52 15.75
C THR A 198 1.30 -6.50 16.33
N GLU A 199 0.17 -5.99 16.82
CA GLU A 199 -0.92 -6.84 17.34
C GLU A 199 -1.58 -7.64 16.21
N PHE A 200 -1.81 -7.03 15.04
CA PHE A 200 -2.34 -7.74 13.88
C PHE A 200 -1.36 -8.79 13.36
N LYS A 201 -0.09 -8.44 13.21
CA LYS A 201 0.95 -9.37 12.78
C LYS A 201 1.07 -10.56 13.74
N ALA A 202 1.14 -10.31 15.04
CA ALA A 202 1.18 -11.37 16.05
C ALA A 202 -0.05 -12.28 16.02
N PHE A 203 -1.23 -11.74 15.66
CA PHE A 203 -2.44 -12.54 15.49
C PHE A 203 -2.36 -13.41 14.22
N LEU A 204 -1.97 -12.86 13.09
CA LEU A 204 -1.87 -13.60 11.82
C LEU A 204 -0.81 -14.69 11.87
N ASN A 205 0.33 -14.44 12.53
CA ASN A 205 1.43 -15.42 12.69
C ASN A 205 1.05 -16.65 13.54
N ARG A 206 -0.16 -16.70 14.07
CA ARG A 206 -0.71 -17.93 14.68
C ARG A 206 -1.28 -18.90 13.65
N PHE A 207 -1.55 -18.45 12.42
CA PHE A 207 -2.23 -19.19 11.37
C PHE A 207 -1.39 -19.29 10.08
N PHE A 208 -0.53 -18.30 9.82
CA PHE A 208 0.23 -18.16 8.59
C PHE A 208 1.68 -17.80 8.88
N ASP A 209 2.59 -18.21 8.03
CA ASP A 209 3.95 -17.71 8.01
C ASP A 209 4.03 -16.35 7.28
N ASP A 210 5.02 -15.50 7.66
CA ASP A 210 5.24 -14.21 7.00
C ASP A 210 5.50 -14.37 5.49
N GLU A 211 6.24 -15.40 5.10
CA GLU A 211 6.55 -15.69 3.70
C GLU A 211 5.30 -16.09 2.92
N GLU A 212 4.44 -16.91 3.51
CA GLU A 212 3.15 -17.29 2.94
C GLU A 212 2.26 -16.07 2.71
N LEU A 213 2.13 -15.20 3.71
CA LEU A 213 1.35 -13.96 3.58
C LEU A 213 1.95 -13.02 2.53
N GLU A 214 3.26 -12.91 2.42
CA GLU A 214 3.92 -12.10 1.40
C GLU A 214 3.57 -12.60 -0.01
N LYS A 215 3.55 -13.92 -0.22
CA LYS A 215 3.29 -14.56 -1.50
C LYS A 215 1.81 -14.60 -1.87
N GLU A 216 0.93 -14.86 -0.91
CA GLU A 216 -0.45 -15.23 -1.18
C GLU A 216 -1.47 -14.11 -0.87
N LEU A 217 -1.17 -13.20 0.07
CA LEU A 217 -2.15 -12.22 0.51
C LEU A 217 -2.44 -11.19 -0.58
N TYR A 218 -3.60 -11.35 -1.22
CA TYR A 218 -4.10 -10.42 -2.24
C TYR A 218 -4.77 -9.21 -1.62
N ALA A 219 -5.70 -9.43 -0.67
CA ALA A 219 -6.51 -8.35 -0.15
C ALA A 219 -6.94 -8.56 1.31
N ILE A 220 -7.14 -7.45 2.00
CA ILE A 220 -7.78 -7.37 3.32
C ILE A 220 -9.10 -6.62 3.16
N GLY A 221 -10.21 -7.20 3.64
CA GLY A 221 -11.52 -6.59 3.68
C GLY A 221 -11.94 -6.22 5.09
N THR A 222 -12.57 -5.06 5.26
CA THR A 222 -13.14 -4.64 6.53
C THR A 222 -14.36 -3.74 6.31
N ILE A 223 -15.04 -3.35 7.39
CA ILE A 223 -16.12 -2.37 7.33
C ILE A 223 -15.57 -0.94 7.19
N ASP A 224 -16.31 -0.05 6.53
CA ASP A 224 -15.93 1.33 6.19
C ASP A 224 -15.56 2.18 7.42
N VAL A 225 -16.20 1.96 8.58
CA VAL A 225 -15.83 2.63 9.84
C VAL A 225 -14.41 2.30 10.32
N LYS A 226 -13.75 1.30 9.71
CA LYS A 226 -12.37 0.88 9.94
C LYS A 226 -11.40 1.33 8.82
N ALA A 227 -11.87 2.12 7.87
CA ALA A 227 -11.05 2.61 6.75
C ALA A 227 -9.79 3.38 7.18
N GLU A 228 -9.83 4.01 8.37
CA GLU A 228 -8.76 4.83 8.92
C GLU A 228 -7.99 4.12 10.06
N GLU A 229 -8.13 2.81 10.21
CA GLU A 229 -7.42 2.04 11.23
C GLU A 229 -5.96 1.86 10.78
N ILE A 230 -5.04 2.65 11.39
CA ILE A 230 -3.63 2.72 10.99
C ILE A 230 -2.96 1.35 10.99
N GLY A 231 -3.28 0.49 11.97
CA GLY A 231 -2.70 -0.85 12.05
C GLY A 231 -3.10 -1.74 10.88
N LEU A 232 -4.35 -1.67 10.39
CA LEU A 232 -4.81 -2.41 9.21
C LEU A 232 -4.17 -1.87 7.92
N LEU A 233 -4.09 -0.55 7.78
CA LEU A 233 -3.44 0.09 6.65
C LEU A 233 -1.95 -0.28 6.59
N ALA A 234 -1.25 -0.25 7.74
CA ALA A 234 0.15 -0.65 7.83
C ALA A 234 0.34 -2.13 7.48
N LEU A 235 -0.58 -3.00 7.91
CA LEU A 235 -0.56 -4.42 7.58
C LEU A 235 -0.71 -4.67 6.08
N ALA A 236 -1.67 -3.99 5.44
CA ALA A 236 -1.87 -4.08 4.00
C ALA A 236 -0.64 -3.60 3.22
N VAL A 237 -0.05 -2.48 3.64
CA VAL A 237 1.18 -1.95 3.01
C VAL A 237 2.34 -2.94 3.17
N TYR A 238 2.54 -3.47 4.38
CA TYR A 238 3.64 -4.40 4.69
C TYR A 238 3.65 -5.65 3.81
N TYR A 239 2.47 -6.26 3.59
CA TYR A 239 2.36 -7.44 2.71
C TYR A 239 2.08 -7.11 1.24
N GLY A 240 2.06 -5.83 0.87
CA GLY A 240 1.70 -5.40 -0.48
C GLY A 240 0.30 -5.82 -0.91
N ALA A 241 -0.62 -5.95 0.06
CA ALA A 241 -2.01 -6.32 -0.15
C ALA A 241 -2.90 -5.10 -0.40
N PHE A 242 -4.03 -5.29 -1.06
CA PHE A 242 -5.05 -4.24 -1.18
C PHE A 242 -5.91 -4.19 0.08
N LEU A 243 -6.25 -2.98 0.55
CA LEU A 243 -7.26 -2.80 1.59
C LEU A 243 -8.58 -2.35 0.96
N PHE A 244 -9.64 -3.13 1.17
CA PHE A 244 -10.99 -2.83 0.73
C PHE A 244 -11.90 -2.58 1.93
N THR A 245 -12.77 -1.59 1.79
CA THR A 245 -13.77 -1.31 2.81
C THR A 245 -15.17 -1.46 2.22
N PHE A 246 -16.05 -2.06 2.98
CA PHE A 246 -17.44 -2.31 2.63
C PHE A 246 -18.36 -1.53 3.56
N THR A 247 -19.46 -1.04 3.03
CA THR A 247 -20.53 -0.45 3.85
C THR A 247 -21.27 -1.54 4.63
N LYS A 248 -21.99 -1.12 5.64
CA LYS A 248 -22.89 -2.01 6.39
C LYS A 248 -23.91 -2.70 5.46
N GLU A 249 -24.44 -1.97 4.50
CA GLU A 249 -25.43 -2.46 3.54
C GLU A 249 -24.82 -3.56 2.66
N GLU A 250 -23.62 -3.32 2.07
CA GLU A 250 -22.91 -4.32 1.27
C GLU A 250 -22.61 -5.60 2.06
N LEU A 251 -22.16 -5.48 3.32
CA LEU A 251 -21.92 -6.64 4.18
C LEU A 251 -23.21 -7.40 4.50
N SER A 252 -24.33 -6.70 4.64
CA SER A 252 -25.62 -7.31 4.95
C SER A 252 -26.27 -8.07 3.78
N GLU A 253 -25.82 -7.81 2.55
CA GLU A 253 -26.27 -8.54 1.34
C GLU A 253 -25.67 -9.96 1.24
N VAL A 254 -24.62 -10.27 2.00
CA VAL A 254 -24.05 -11.62 2.05
C VAL A 254 -25.00 -12.54 2.82
N GLU A 255 -25.31 -13.70 2.24
CA GLU A 255 -26.18 -14.71 2.86
C GLU A 255 -25.61 -15.22 4.19
N ASP A 256 -26.49 -15.48 5.16
CA ASP A 256 -26.11 -15.83 6.55
C ASP A 256 -25.86 -17.33 6.77
N GLU A 257 -26.06 -18.18 5.77
CA GLU A 257 -25.96 -19.63 5.93
C GLU A 257 -24.52 -20.04 6.35
N GLY A 258 -24.39 -20.53 7.59
CA GLY A 258 -23.14 -21.04 8.13
C GLY A 258 -22.18 -19.99 8.70
N LEU A 259 -22.52 -18.70 8.66
CA LEU A 259 -21.68 -17.66 9.22
C LEU A 259 -21.82 -17.55 10.74
N SER A 260 -20.72 -17.21 11.42
CA SER A 260 -20.75 -16.91 12.85
C SER A 260 -21.54 -15.60 13.10
N SER A 261 -22.17 -15.49 14.27
CA SER A 261 -22.92 -14.30 14.64
C SER A 261 -22.47 -13.75 15.98
N SER A 262 -22.25 -12.43 16.04
CA SER A 262 -21.87 -11.71 17.26
C SER A 262 -22.87 -10.60 17.57
N PRO A 263 -23.69 -10.74 18.63
CA PRO A 263 -24.60 -9.69 19.07
C PRO A 263 -23.88 -8.36 19.37
N PHE A 264 -22.69 -8.42 19.95
CA PHE A 264 -21.85 -7.25 20.24
C PHE A 264 -21.45 -6.51 18.97
N VAL A 265 -21.03 -7.22 17.92
CA VAL A 265 -20.65 -6.61 16.65
C VAL A 265 -21.89 -6.01 15.99
N LYS A 266 -23.03 -6.70 16.02
CA LYS A 266 -24.30 -6.20 15.48
C LYS A 266 -24.75 -4.90 16.15
N GLU A 267 -24.63 -4.80 17.48
CA GLU A 267 -24.96 -3.58 18.22
C GLU A 267 -23.99 -2.43 17.88
N THR A 268 -22.72 -2.75 17.66
CA THR A 268 -21.67 -1.74 17.44
C THR A 268 -21.65 -1.17 16.03
N VAL A 269 -21.76 -2.03 15.00
CA VAL A 269 -21.57 -1.64 13.59
C VAL A 269 -22.78 -1.99 12.70
N GLY A 270 -23.79 -2.63 13.27
CA GLY A 270 -25.05 -2.93 12.60
C GLY A 270 -25.05 -4.20 11.74
N VAL A 271 -23.94 -4.95 11.72
CA VAL A 271 -23.79 -6.26 11.09
C VAL A 271 -23.26 -7.22 12.13
N ASP A 272 -23.74 -8.45 12.15
CA ASP A 272 -23.35 -9.44 13.17
C ASP A 272 -21.99 -10.09 12.93
N ASN A 273 -21.48 -10.03 11.70
CA ASN A 273 -20.18 -10.55 11.32
C ASN A 273 -19.55 -9.70 10.20
N VAL A 274 -18.45 -9.01 10.51
CA VAL A 274 -17.69 -8.23 9.52
C VAL A 274 -16.68 -9.10 8.80
N CYS A 275 -15.97 -9.98 9.54
CA CYS A 275 -14.81 -10.69 9.00
C CYS A 275 -15.19 -11.64 7.87
N GLU A 276 -16.08 -12.58 8.14
CA GLU A 276 -16.46 -13.60 7.16
C GLU A 276 -17.18 -12.98 5.95
N ARG A 277 -18.10 -12.04 6.19
CA ARG A 277 -18.81 -11.32 5.11
C ARG A 277 -17.87 -10.53 4.21
N ALA A 278 -16.88 -9.84 4.79
CA ALA A 278 -15.88 -9.12 4.00
C ALA A 278 -14.96 -10.07 3.21
N ALA A 279 -14.58 -11.23 3.78
CA ALA A 279 -13.83 -12.24 3.06
C ALA A 279 -14.61 -12.82 1.86
N ILE A 280 -15.90 -13.13 2.04
CA ILE A 280 -16.78 -13.61 0.97
C ILE A 280 -16.92 -12.59 -0.15
N LEU A 281 -17.14 -11.32 0.17
CA LEU A 281 -17.23 -10.25 -0.84
C LEU A 281 -15.93 -10.08 -1.62
N LEU A 282 -14.77 -10.22 -0.96
CA LEU A 282 -13.46 -10.14 -1.62
C LEU A 282 -13.19 -11.33 -2.54
N SER A 283 -13.57 -12.54 -2.12
CA SER A 283 -13.33 -13.77 -2.88
C SER A 283 -14.33 -14.01 -4.01
N GLY A 284 -15.38 -13.20 -4.10
CA GLY A 284 -16.45 -13.38 -5.07
C GLY A 284 -17.36 -14.58 -4.78
N GLY A 285 -17.50 -14.94 -3.49
CA GLY A 285 -18.37 -16.03 -3.03
C GLY A 285 -17.69 -17.40 -2.94
N SER A 286 -16.35 -17.43 -2.91
CA SER A 286 -15.57 -18.66 -2.63
C SER A 286 -15.77 -19.12 -1.18
N GLU A 287 -15.51 -20.39 -0.91
CA GLU A 287 -15.61 -20.98 0.42
C GLU A 287 -14.64 -20.32 1.43
N LEU A 288 -15.12 -20.17 2.69
CA LEU A 288 -14.28 -19.76 3.80
C LEU A 288 -13.38 -20.92 4.23
N THR A 289 -12.07 -20.67 4.24
CA THR A 289 -11.09 -21.69 4.64
C THR A 289 -10.83 -21.68 6.15
N LEU A 290 -11.00 -20.52 6.80
CA LEU A 290 -10.82 -20.30 8.25
C LEU A 290 -11.85 -19.26 8.71
N SER A 291 -12.55 -19.51 9.78
CA SER A 291 -13.51 -18.61 10.41
C SER A 291 -13.21 -18.42 11.91
#